data_a390a15f72c8785d65d24a6dcf1bba31
#
_entry.id   a390a15f72c8785d65d24a6dcf1bba31
#
_cell.length_a   1.000
_cell.length_b   1.000
_cell.length_c   1.000
_cell.angle_alpha   90.00
_cell.angle_beta   90.00
_cell.angle_gamma   90.00
#
_symmetry.space_group_name_H-M   'P 1'
#
loop_
_entity.id
_entity.type
_entity.pdbx_description
1 polymer ?
#
loop_
_entity_poly.entity_id
_entity_poly.type
_entity_poly.pdbx_seq_one_letter_code
_entity_poly.pdbx_strand_id
1 'polypeptide(L)'
;MPFCTIVEFEWDETFDREGFAHTISGAGGETPPPDGRLSQISGIDEKGARVIEVWRSAGDARAFAEKSRPFLEAARLPPPSRALGFEVTSYVVS
;
A
#
# COMPACT_ATOMS: atom_id res chain seq x y z
N MET A 1 -17.23 -6.18 7.00
CA MET A 1 -16.24 -7.20 6.56
C MET A 1 -14.92 -6.53 6.30
N PRO A 2 -13.82 -7.05 6.85
CA PRO A 2 -12.51 -6.54 6.51
C PRO A 2 -12.23 -6.69 5.01
N PHE A 3 -11.38 -5.82 4.51
CA PHE A 3 -11.02 -5.78 3.10
C PHE A 3 -9.51 -5.73 2.96
N CYS A 4 -8.95 -6.54 2.08
CA CYS A 4 -7.50 -6.59 1.85
C CYS A 4 -7.18 -5.99 0.48
N THR A 5 -6.14 -5.15 0.44
CA THR A 5 -5.61 -4.63 -0.81
C THR A 5 -4.17 -5.12 -0.99
N ILE A 6 -3.83 -5.47 -2.22
CA ILE A 6 -2.48 -5.84 -2.60
C ILE A 6 -2.09 -4.99 -3.80
N VAL A 7 -0.99 -4.26 -3.67
CA VAL A 7 -0.46 -3.41 -4.73
C VAL A 7 0.97 -3.82 -5.00
N GLU A 8 1.30 -4.05 -6.27
CA GLU A 8 2.63 -4.46 -6.70
C GLU A 8 3.23 -3.41 -7.65
N PHE A 9 4.53 -3.15 -7.49
CA PHE A 9 5.29 -2.24 -8.34
C PHE A 9 6.51 -2.97 -8.88
N GLU A 10 6.92 -2.66 -10.10
CA GLU A 10 8.14 -3.19 -10.68
C GLU A 10 9.25 -2.13 -10.60
N TRP A 11 10.49 -2.59 -10.34
CA TRP A 11 11.64 -1.68 -10.36
C TRP A 11 11.90 -1.20 -11.78
N ASP A 12 12.32 0.06 -11.89
CA ASP A 12 12.79 0.63 -13.14
C ASP A 12 13.89 1.65 -12.85
N GLU A 13 14.34 2.38 -13.86
CA GLU A 13 15.43 3.36 -13.72
C GLU A 13 15.11 4.52 -12.79
N THR A 14 13.83 4.80 -12.59
CA THR A 14 13.38 5.95 -11.79
C THR A 14 12.80 5.54 -10.44
N PHE A 15 12.55 4.25 -10.23
CA PHE A 15 11.93 3.75 -9.00
C PHE A 15 12.71 2.56 -8.48
N ASP A 16 13.49 2.78 -7.44
CA ASP A 16 14.35 1.79 -6.83
C ASP A 16 13.95 1.51 -5.37
N ARG A 17 14.69 0.63 -4.73
CA ARG A 17 14.42 0.22 -3.34
C ARG A 17 14.44 1.37 -2.36
N GLU A 18 15.37 2.30 -2.52
CA GLU A 18 15.50 3.44 -1.64
C GLU A 18 14.31 4.39 -1.79
N GLY A 19 13.93 4.65 -3.03
CA GLY A 19 12.76 5.47 -3.34
C GLY A 19 11.48 4.86 -2.77
N PHE A 20 11.33 3.55 -2.87
CA PHE A 20 10.17 2.85 -2.30
C PHE A 20 10.13 2.98 -0.77
N ALA A 21 11.24 2.71 -0.10
CA ALA A 21 11.31 2.81 1.36
C ALA A 21 10.97 4.21 1.85
N HIS A 22 11.50 5.22 1.17
CA HIS A 22 11.22 6.61 1.49
C HIS A 22 9.74 6.96 1.30
N THR A 23 9.16 6.48 0.21
CA THR A 23 7.74 6.72 -0.08
C THR A 23 6.83 6.07 0.95
N ILE A 24 7.11 4.84 1.34
CA ILE A 24 6.30 4.13 2.34
C ILE A 24 6.36 4.84 3.69
N SER A 25 7.53 5.29 4.14
CA SER A 25 7.64 6.06 5.37
C SER A 25 6.83 7.36 5.29
N GLY A 26 6.94 8.08 4.17
CA GLY A 26 6.21 9.32 3.97
C GLY A 26 4.70 9.13 3.84
N ALA A 27 4.25 7.96 3.36
CA ALA A 27 2.84 7.64 3.20
C ALA A 27 2.18 7.11 4.48
N GLY A 28 2.86 7.20 5.62
CA GLY A 28 2.26 6.86 6.91
C GLY A 28 2.84 5.63 7.58
N GLY A 29 4.01 5.16 7.13
CA GLY A 29 4.65 4.00 7.75
C GLY A 29 5.08 4.24 9.19
N GLU A 30 5.45 5.49 9.54
CA GLU A 30 5.93 5.86 10.86
C GLU A 30 4.97 6.77 11.62
N THR A 31 3.92 7.24 10.97
CA THR A 31 2.89 8.09 11.61
C THR A 31 1.74 7.21 12.09
N PRO A 32 0.81 7.76 12.87
CA PRO A 32 -0.39 7.00 13.24
C PRO A 32 -1.04 6.42 11.98
N PRO A 33 -1.53 5.18 12.03
CA PRO A 33 -2.14 4.56 10.86
C PRO A 33 -3.36 5.35 10.39
N PRO A 34 -3.65 5.34 9.08
CA PRO A 34 -4.86 5.99 8.58
C PRO A 34 -6.10 5.29 9.13
N ASP A 35 -7.21 6.05 9.18
CA ASP A 35 -8.47 5.54 9.68
C ASP A 35 -8.88 4.25 8.97
N GLY A 36 -9.22 3.26 9.75
CA GLY A 36 -9.72 2.00 9.23
C GLY A 36 -8.67 0.99 8.80
N ARG A 37 -7.39 1.36 8.79
CA ARG A 37 -6.34 0.38 8.46
C ARG A 37 -6.03 -0.47 9.69
N LEU A 38 -6.14 -1.79 9.52
CA LEU A 38 -5.91 -2.77 10.58
C LEU A 38 -4.47 -3.27 10.57
N SER A 39 -3.88 -3.45 9.39
CA SER A 39 -2.48 -3.88 9.27
C SER A 39 -1.89 -3.48 7.93
N GLN A 40 -0.58 -3.44 7.87
CA GLN A 40 0.16 -3.18 6.65
C GLN A 40 1.44 -4.02 6.65
N ILE A 41 1.69 -4.66 5.51
CA ILE A 41 2.93 -5.38 5.27
C ILE A 41 3.48 -4.85 3.96
N SER A 42 4.74 -4.46 3.94
CA SER A 42 5.43 -4.11 2.71
C SER A 42 6.70 -4.93 2.59
N GLY A 43 7.08 -5.22 1.37
CA GLY A 43 8.28 -6.01 1.11
C GLY A 43 8.81 -5.77 -0.28
N ILE A 44 10.00 -6.27 -0.51
CA ILE A 44 10.71 -6.11 -1.77
C ILE A 44 11.29 -7.45 -2.21
N ASP A 45 11.44 -7.61 -3.52
CA ASP A 45 12.17 -8.71 -4.12
C ASP A 45 12.97 -8.22 -5.32
N GLU A 46 13.53 -9.11 -6.11
CA GLU A 46 14.34 -8.75 -7.27
C GLU A 46 13.56 -7.98 -8.33
N LYS A 47 12.26 -8.23 -8.44
CA LYS A 47 11.41 -7.64 -9.49
C LYS A 47 10.79 -6.32 -9.07
N GLY A 48 10.55 -6.11 -7.80
CA GLY A 48 9.89 -4.91 -7.35
C GLY A 48 9.46 -4.93 -5.90
N ALA A 49 8.39 -4.22 -5.63
CA ALA A 49 7.86 -4.01 -4.28
C ALA A 49 6.39 -4.44 -4.19
N ARG A 50 5.96 -4.74 -2.98
CA ARG A 50 4.59 -5.14 -2.69
C ARG A 50 4.12 -4.47 -1.41
N VAL A 51 2.88 -3.98 -1.42
CA VAL A 51 2.24 -3.43 -0.23
C VAL A 51 0.92 -4.16 -0.03
N ILE A 52 0.76 -4.77 1.14
CA ILE A 52 -0.44 -5.51 1.50
C ILE A 52 -1.07 -4.82 2.69
N GLU A 53 -2.33 -4.43 2.58
CA GLU A 53 -3.02 -3.73 3.65
C GLU A 53 -4.36 -4.39 3.94
N VAL A 54 -4.70 -4.49 5.22
CA VAL A 54 -6.01 -4.95 5.65
C VAL A 54 -6.75 -3.77 6.23
N TRP A 55 -7.97 -3.55 5.75
CA TRP A 55 -8.83 -2.45 6.13
C TRP A 55 -10.10 -2.94 6.80
N ARG A 56 -10.67 -2.10 7.66
CA ARG A 56 -11.95 -2.38 8.29
C ARG A 56 -13.06 -2.58 7.26
N SER A 57 -12.99 -1.87 6.13
CA SER A 57 -13.97 -1.97 5.05
C SER A 57 -13.36 -1.54 3.72
N ALA A 58 -14.03 -1.91 2.62
CA ALA A 58 -13.63 -1.46 1.29
C ALA A 58 -13.74 0.07 1.15
N GLY A 59 -14.71 0.67 1.84
CA GLY A 59 -14.89 2.12 1.85
C GLY A 59 -13.70 2.86 2.46
N ASP A 60 -13.16 2.33 3.56
CA ASP A 60 -11.97 2.92 4.19
C ASP A 60 -10.74 2.81 3.28
N ALA A 61 -10.57 1.68 2.60
CA ALA A 61 -9.48 1.49 1.64
C ALA A 61 -9.58 2.50 0.50
N ARG A 62 -10.77 2.71 -0.04
CA ARG A 62 -11.01 3.65 -1.13
C ARG A 62 -10.75 5.09 -0.69
N ALA A 63 -11.22 5.46 0.50
CA ALA A 63 -11.00 6.80 1.03
C ALA A 63 -9.52 7.11 1.19
N PHE A 64 -8.74 6.15 1.67
CA PHE A 64 -7.30 6.32 1.79
C PHE A 64 -6.62 6.44 0.43
N ALA A 65 -7.03 5.63 -0.54
CA ALA A 65 -6.47 5.68 -1.88
C ALA A 65 -6.67 7.06 -2.51
N GLU A 66 -7.85 7.64 -2.36
CA GLU A 66 -8.14 8.98 -2.86
C GLU A 66 -7.33 10.06 -2.13
N LYS A 67 -7.23 9.95 -0.82
CA LYS A 67 -6.51 10.91 0.02
C LYS A 67 -5.01 10.89 -0.25
N SER A 68 -4.44 9.72 -0.53
CA SER A 68 -3.00 9.57 -0.75
C SER A 68 -2.57 9.86 -2.19
N ARG A 69 -3.51 9.93 -3.13
CA ARG A 69 -3.19 10.14 -4.55
C ARG A 69 -2.30 11.35 -4.80
N PRO A 70 -2.58 12.56 -4.26
CA PRO A 70 -1.70 13.71 -4.52
C PRO A 70 -0.29 13.49 -4.01
N PHE A 71 -0.12 12.81 -2.89
CA PHE A 71 1.19 12.50 -2.34
C PHE A 71 1.96 11.55 -3.27
N LEU A 72 1.30 10.52 -3.76
CA LEU A 72 1.92 9.55 -4.66
C LEU A 72 2.31 10.18 -6.00
N GLU A 73 1.46 11.08 -6.53
CA GLU A 73 1.77 11.83 -7.75
C GLU A 73 2.97 12.75 -7.56
N ALA A 74 3.03 13.45 -6.42
CA ALA A 74 4.16 14.34 -6.11
C ALA A 74 5.46 13.55 -5.94
N ALA A 75 5.39 12.33 -5.42
CA ALA A 75 6.54 11.44 -5.26
C ALA A 75 6.95 10.78 -6.59
N ARG A 76 6.20 11.00 -7.67
CA ARG A 76 6.47 10.43 -8.99
C ARG A 76 6.54 8.91 -9.00
N LEU A 77 5.70 8.26 -8.20
CA LEU A 77 5.61 6.81 -8.23
C LEU A 77 5.07 6.33 -9.56
N PRO A 78 5.60 5.25 -10.09
CA PRO A 78 5.02 4.65 -11.29
C PRO A 78 3.65 4.09 -10.94
N PRO A 79 2.76 3.93 -11.93
CA PRO A 79 1.53 3.21 -11.68
C PRO A 79 1.84 1.78 -11.25
N PRO A 80 1.04 1.18 -10.36
CA PRO A 80 1.28 -0.20 -9.96
C PRO A 80 1.21 -1.15 -11.15
N SER A 81 2.07 -2.15 -11.16
CA SER A 81 2.03 -3.20 -12.17
C SER A 81 0.83 -4.13 -11.96
N ARG A 82 0.37 -4.22 -10.72
CA ARG A 82 -0.79 -5.00 -10.36
C ARG A 82 -1.42 -4.42 -9.10
N ALA A 83 -2.75 -4.39 -9.07
CA ALA A 83 -3.50 -3.99 -7.90
C ALA A 83 -4.76 -4.83 -7.80
N LEU A 84 -5.02 -5.38 -6.62
CA LEU A 84 -6.24 -6.15 -6.40
C LEU A 84 -6.76 -5.95 -4.99
N GLY A 85 -8.05 -6.23 -4.81
CA GLY A 85 -8.68 -6.16 -3.51
C GLY A 85 -9.69 -7.28 -3.38
N PHE A 86 -9.92 -7.72 -2.13
CA PHE A 86 -10.89 -8.78 -1.87
C PHE A 86 -11.39 -8.67 -0.43
N GLU A 87 -12.58 -9.21 -0.19
CA GLU A 87 -13.12 -9.32 1.16
C GLU A 87 -12.36 -10.38 1.94
N VAL A 88 -12.03 -10.06 3.19
CA VAL A 88 -11.32 -10.99 4.06
C VAL A 88 -12.36 -11.87 4.76
N THR A 89 -12.28 -13.17 4.54
CA THR A 89 -13.19 -14.13 5.17
C THR A 89 -12.63 -14.73 6.44
N SER A 90 -11.31 -14.63 6.64
CA SER A 90 -10.64 -15.10 7.86
C SER A 90 -9.39 -14.27 8.11
N TYR A 91 -9.26 -13.75 9.33
CA TYR A 91 -8.10 -12.96 9.71
C TYR A 91 -7.65 -13.47 11.09
N VAL A 92 -6.54 -14.19 11.07
CA VAL A 92 -6.00 -14.82 12.29
C VAL A 92 -4.62 -14.25 12.58
N VAL A 93 -4.43 -13.80 13.82
CA VAL A 93 -3.13 -13.32 14.30
C VAL A 93 -2.57 -14.41 15.22
N SER A 94 -1.39 -14.89 14.90
CA SER A 94 -0.70 -15.94 15.66
C SER A 94 0.21 -15.35 16.73
#